data_ba45e51fb7565eed91dd065aca4e658a
#
_entry.id   ba45e51fb7565eed91dd065aca4e658a
#
_cell.length_a   1.000
_cell.length_b   1.000
_cell.length_c   1.000
_cell.angle_alpha   90.00
_cell.angle_beta   90.00
_cell.angle_gamma   90.00
#
_symmetry.space_group_name_H-M   'P 1'
#
loop_
_entity.id
_entity.type
_entity.pdbx_description
1 polymer ?
#
loop_
_entity_poly.entity_id
_entity_poly.type
_entity_poly.pdbx_seq_one_letter_code
_entity_poly.pdbx_strand_id
1 'polypeptide(L)' 'MKKKILIAPLNWGLGHATRCIPIIKALEENGFEPIIASDGVALALLKKEFPNLLSIELPAYNI' A
#
# COMPACT_ATOMS: atom_id res chain seq x y z
N MET A 1 -5.57 20.73 -2.89
CA MET A 1 -5.49 19.40 -3.52
C MET A 1 -4.50 18.52 -2.80
N LYS A 2 -4.85 17.27 -2.58
CA LYS A 2 -3.93 16.31 -1.96
C LYS A 2 -2.92 15.80 -2.97
N LYS A 3 -1.67 15.70 -2.58
CA LYS A 3 -0.64 15.09 -3.42
C LYS A 3 -0.77 13.57 -3.33
N LYS A 4 -0.69 12.91 -4.46
CA LYS A 4 -0.74 11.46 -4.54
C LYS A 4 0.66 10.89 -4.35
N ILE A 5 0.78 9.88 -3.48
CA ILE A 5 2.03 9.20 -3.21
C ILE A 5 1.84 7.71 -3.44
N LEU A 6 2.68 7.13 -4.29
CA LEU A 6 2.64 5.71 -4.58
C LEU A 6 3.42 4.94 -3.51
N ILE A 7 2.75 3.98 -2.89
CA ILE A 7 3.36 3.09 -1.89
C ILE A 7 3.40 1.69 -2.49
N ALA A 8 4.59 1.18 -2.74
CA ALA A 8 4.77 -0.10 -3.42
C ALA A 8 5.61 -1.06 -2.57
N PRO A 9 5.04 -1.65 -1.51
CA PRO A 9 5.78 -2.60 -0.68
C PRO A 9 6.06 -3.90 -1.43
N LEU A 10 7.22 -4.49 -1.16
CA LEU A 10 7.57 -5.78 -1.72
C LEU A 10 6.73 -6.89 -1.09
N ASN A 11 6.33 -7.86 -1.91
CA ASN A 11 5.55 -8.99 -1.43
C ASN A 11 6.46 -10.13 -0.97
N TRP A 12 7.31 -9.82 0.00
CA TRP A 12 8.22 -10.79 0.62
C TRP A 12 7.71 -11.19 2.01
N GLY A 13 6.41 -11.52 2.07
CA GLY A 13 5.75 -11.81 3.33
C GLY A 13 5.02 -10.59 3.88
N LEU A 14 4.26 -10.81 4.95
CA LEU A 14 3.39 -9.77 5.50
C LEU A 14 4.13 -8.68 6.28
N GLY A 15 5.40 -8.93 6.63
CA GLY A 15 6.17 -7.98 7.42
C GLY A 15 6.34 -6.62 6.75
N HIS A 16 6.61 -6.61 5.42
CA HIS A 16 6.74 -5.36 4.69
C HIS A 16 5.42 -4.60 4.60
N ALA A 17 4.34 -5.32 4.30
CA ALA A 17 3.02 -4.69 4.21
C ALA A 17 2.60 -4.13 5.57
N THR A 18 2.81 -4.88 6.64
CA THR A 18 2.47 -4.43 8.00
C THR A 18 3.22 -3.15 8.37
N ARG A 19 4.49 -3.05 8.01
CA ARG A 19 5.29 -1.86 8.28
C ARG A 19 4.81 -0.63 7.52
N CYS A 20 4.15 -0.83 6.39
CA CYS A 20 3.61 0.28 5.61
C CYS A 20 2.35 0.88 6.23
N ILE A 21 1.64 0.14 7.08
CA ILE A 21 0.38 0.62 7.67
C ILE A 21 0.54 1.94 8.42
N PRO A 22 1.49 2.08 9.37
CA PRO A 22 1.65 3.37 10.05
C PRO A 22 2.14 4.48 9.12
N ILE A 23 2.94 4.14 8.10
CA ILE A 23 3.40 5.11 7.11
C ILE A 23 2.22 5.65 6.31
N ILE A 24 1.34 4.77 5.85
CA ILE A 24 0.16 5.17 5.08
C ILE A 24 -0.76 6.04 5.92
N LYS A 25 -0.99 5.66 7.18
CA LYS A 25 -1.81 6.47 8.09
C LYS A 25 -1.22 7.85 8.31
N ALA A 26 0.09 7.95 8.50
CA ALA A 26 0.76 9.23 8.69
C ALA A 26 0.62 10.11 7.45
N LEU A 27 0.74 9.54 6.25
CA LEU A 27 0.56 10.28 5.02
C LEU A 27 -0.85 10.84 4.88
N GLU A 28 -1.86 10.03 5.21
CA GLU A 28 -3.25 10.51 5.18
C GLU A 28 -3.47 11.65 6.16
N GLU A 29 -2.91 11.53 7.36
CA GLU A 29 -3.05 12.56 8.39
C GLU A 29 -2.38 13.87 7.99
N ASN A 30 -1.36 13.81 7.15
CA ASN A 30 -0.64 14.98 6.67
C ASN A 30 -1.17 15.52 5.34
N GLY A 31 -2.33 15.07 4.91
CA GLY A 31 -3.00 15.61 3.73
C GLY A 31 -2.53 15.02 2.40
N PHE A 32 -1.82 13.90 2.42
CA PHE A 32 -1.47 13.19 1.20
C PHE A 32 -2.51 12.14 0.85
N GLU A 33 -2.53 11.73 -0.41
CA GLU A 33 -3.41 10.66 -0.87
C GLU A 33 -2.56 9.47 -1.30
N PRO A 34 -2.37 8.48 -0.41
CA PRO A 34 -1.56 7.30 -0.75
C PRO A 34 -2.28 6.43 -1.79
N ILE A 35 -1.50 5.90 -2.72
CA ILE A 35 -1.97 4.90 -3.69
C ILE A 35 -1.15 3.64 -3.44
N ILE A 36 -1.83 2.54 -3.17
CA ILE A 36 -1.17 1.28 -2.86
C ILE A 36 -0.93 0.51 -4.16
N ALA A 37 0.33 0.11 -4.40
CA ALA A 37 0.68 -0.72 -5.53
C ALA A 37 1.44 -1.94 -5.03
N SER A 38 0.87 -3.12 -5.17
CA SER A 38 1.49 -4.34 -4.67
C SER A 38 0.84 -5.55 -5.33
N ASP A 39 1.16 -6.74 -4.83
CA ASP A 39 0.58 -7.98 -5.32
C ASP A 39 0.38 -8.96 -4.17
N GLY A 40 -0.33 -10.05 -4.46
CA GLY A 40 -0.50 -11.17 -3.54
C GLY A 40 -1.08 -10.81 -2.18
N VAL A 41 -0.53 -11.43 -1.14
CA VAL A 41 -1.04 -11.26 0.22
C VAL A 41 -0.79 -9.86 0.78
N ALA A 42 0.29 -9.21 0.34
CA ALA A 42 0.58 -7.84 0.76
C ALA A 42 -0.52 -6.88 0.29
N LEU A 43 -0.94 -7.01 -0.96
CA LEU A 43 -2.03 -6.19 -1.49
C LEU A 43 -3.33 -6.49 -0.76
N ALA A 44 -3.64 -7.76 -0.54
CA ALA A 44 -4.87 -8.15 0.16
C ALA A 44 -4.93 -7.56 1.56
N LEU A 45 -3.81 -7.59 2.29
CA LEU A 45 -3.73 -7.02 3.64
C LEU A 45 -3.99 -5.51 3.61
N LEU A 46 -3.32 -4.80 2.70
CA LEU A 46 -3.44 -3.35 2.64
C LEU A 46 -4.81 -2.90 2.18
N LYS A 47 -5.44 -3.63 1.28
CA LYS A 47 -6.82 -3.33 0.86
C LYS A 47 -7.80 -3.53 2.01
N LYS A 48 -7.57 -4.52 2.86
CA LYS A 48 -8.40 -4.76 4.02
C LYS A 48 -8.26 -3.64 5.05
N GLU A 49 -7.03 -3.16 5.27
CA GLU A 49 -6.77 -2.08 6.22
C GLU A 49 -7.22 -0.72 5.69
N PHE A 50 -7.13 -0.51 4.38
CA PHE A 50 -7.45 0.78 3.75
C PHE A 50 -8.42 0.58 2.60
N PRO A 51 -9.68 0.22 2.87
CA PRO A 51 -10.64 -0.09 1.79
C PRO A 51 -11.01 1.12 0.93
N ASN A 52 -10.76 2.33 1.41
CA ASN A 52 -11.10 3.55 0.68
C ASN A 52 -9.96 4.09 -0.17
N LEU A 53 -8.77 3.52 -0.08
CA LEU A 53 -7.64 3.96 -0.87
C LEU A 53 -7.60 3.26 -2.22
N LEU A 54 -7.15 3.99 -3.23
CA LEU A 54 -6.91 3.41 -4.54
C LEU A 54 -5.77 2.41 -4.45
N SER A 55 -5.97 1.24 -5.04
CA SER A 55 -4.95 0.21 -5.08
C SER A 55 -4.75 -0.29 -6.50
N ILE A 56 -3.51 -0.62 -6.83
CA ILE A 56 -3.11 -1.12 -8.13
C ILE A 56 -2.42 -2.47 -7.92
N GLU A 57 -2.90 -3.48 -8.61
CA GLU A 57 -2.27 -4.79 -8.56
C GLU A 57 -1.11 -4.83 -9.55
N LEU A 58 0.10 -5.10 -9.04
CA LEU A 58 1.28 -5.24 -9.86
C LEU A 58 1.44 -6.68 -10.32
N PRO A 59 2.04 -6.91 -11.51
CA PRO A 59 2.33 -8.28 -11.93
C PRO A 59 3.33 -8.93 -10.98
N ALA A 60 3.10 -10.20 -10.68
CA ALA A 60 4.02 -10.96 -9.86
C ALA A 60 5.27 -11.29 -10.68
N TYR A 61 6.44 -11.05 -10.13
CA TYR A 61 7.71 -11.41 -10.76
C TYR A 61 8.25 -12.68 -10.13
N ASN A 62 8.39 -13.70 -10.94
CA ASN A 62 9.07 -14.92 -10.54
C ASN A 62 10.55 -14.77 -10.88
N ILE A 63 11.35 -14.63 -9.89
CA ILE A 63 12.80 -14.53 -10.05
C ILE A 63 13.42 -15.89 -9.80
#